data_51ac091433a96273508c846e96d0186e
#
_entry.id   51ac091433a96273508c846e96d0186e
#
_cell.length_a   1.000
_cell.length_b   1.000
_cell.length_c   1.000
_cell.angle_alpha   90.00
_cell.angle_beta   90.00
_cell.angle_gamma   90.00
#
_symmetry.space_group_name_H-M   'P 1'
#
loop_
_entity.id
_entity.type
_entity.pdbx_description
1 polymer ?
#
loop_
_entity_poly.entity_id
_entity_poly.type
_entity_poly.pdbx_seq_one_letter_code
_entity_poly.pdbx_strand_id
1 'polypeptide(L)'
;PGLVGSEMCIRDSSYFITERRLRSVRKAKKDDMVSFEDDFIKDFKYGTVGCVAIDKMGNISSGTSTGGTTNKKWGRIGDVPIIGAGTYANNDCCGISTTGWGEHFIRNVVAYDIAAQIIYNNKSIKEASINSLDKVMKTGGDGGVIGLDNKGNISMEFNTAGMYRASVDKNGNLTVKIYSD
;
A
#
# COMPACT_ATOMS: atom_id res chain seq x y z
N PRO A 1 20.74 -19.60 7.20
CA PRO A 1 21.30 -18.32 6.88
C PRO A 1 20.49 -17.69 5.79
N GLY A 2 19.88 -16.56 6.11
CA GLY A 2 18.87 -15.93 5.29
C GLY A 2 19.40 -15.56 3.91
N LEU A 3 18.91 -16.26 2.93
CA LEU A 3 19.10 -15.98 1.49
C LEU A 3 18.55 -14.58 1.08
N VAL A 4 17.69 -14.00 1.90
CA VAL A 4 17.06 -12.70 1.65
C VAL A 4 18.09 -11.58 1.46
N GLY A 5 19.22 -11.62 2.18
CA GLY A 5 20.27 -10.61 2.03
C GLY A 5 21.09 -10.75 0.74
N SER A 6 21.30 -11.98 0.25
CA SER A 6 22.12 -12.23 -0.94
C SER A 6 21.34 -11.95 -2.24
N GLU A 7 20.05 -12.25 -2.27
CA GLU A 7 19.22 -11.99 -3.45
C GLU A 7 18.94 -10.51 -3.67
N MET A 8 18.83 -9.72 -2.61
CA MET A 8 18.70 -8.25 -2.71
C MET A 8 19.95 -7.59 -3.32
N CYS A 9 21.10 -8.26 -3.33
CA CYS A 9 22.35 -7.76 -3.88
C CYS A 9 22.64 -8.24 -5.30
N ILE A 10 21.76 -9.01 -5.93
CA ILE A 10 21.96 -9.56 -7.30
C ILE A 10 21.94 -8.47 -8.37
N ARG A 11 21.27 -7.34 -8.10
CA ARG A 11 21.20 -6.22 -9.04
C ARG A 11 21.80 -4.96 -8.41
N ASP A 12 22.69 -4.34 -9.17
CA ASP A 12 23.23 -3.02 -8.83
C ASP A 12 22.09 -1.98 -8.74
N SER A 13 22.28 -0.98 -7.89
CA SER A 13 21.38 0.14 -7.73
C SER A 13 21.06 0.84 -9.07
N SER A 14 22.02 0.88 -9.98
CA SER A 14 21.85 1.44 -11.32
C SER A 14 20.78 0.73 -12.15
N TYR A 15 20.57 -0.56 -11.94
CA TYR A 15 19.53 -1.34 -12.62
C TYR A 15 18.11 -0.82 -12.36
N PHE A 16 17.87 -0.26 -11.15
CA PHE A 16 16.56 0.24 -10.74
C PHE A 16 16.35 1.71 -11.07
N ILE A 17 17.37 2.41 -11.57
CA ILE A 17 17.28 3.81 -11.95
C ILE A 17 16.61 3.91 -13.32
N THR A 18 15.47 4.61 -13.37
CA THR A 18 14.83 4.99 -14.63
C THR A 18 15.01 6.49 -14.87
N GLU A 19 15.16 6.90 -16.14
CA GLU A 19 15.28 8.31 -16.52
C GLU A 19 14.15 9.17 -15.97
N ARG A 20 12.93 8.64 -15.96
CA ARG A 20 11.77 9.30 -15.41
C ARG A 20 11.95 9.63 -13.92
N ARG A 21 12.35 8.64 -13.11
CA ARG A 21 12.57 8.82 -11.67
C ARG A 21 13.76 9.70 -11.37
N LEU A 22 14.81 9.59 -12.18
CA LEU A 22 15.99 10.45 -12.06
C LEU A 22 15.66 11.92 -12.31
N ARG A 23 14.83 12.22 -13.32
CA ARG A 23 14.32 13.59 -13.56
C ARG A 23 13.49 14.11 -12.38
N SER A 24 12.60 13.29 -11.84
CA SER A 24 11.79 13.65 -10.66
C SER A 24 12.67 14.01 -9.45
N VAL A 25 13.70 13.21 -9.17
CA VAL A 25 14.64 13.51 -8.06
C VAL A 25 15.44 14.77 -8.32
N ARG A 26 15.93 14.97 -9.55
CA ARG A 26 16.69 16.19 -9.91
C ARG A 26 15.83 17.45 -9.74
N LYS A 27 14.55 17.39 -10.17
CA LYS A 27 13.59 18.48 -9.99
C LYS A 27 13.36 18.76 -8.49
N ALA A 28 13.00 17.74 -7.73
CA ALA A 28 12.74 17.86 -6.30
C ALA A 28 13.96 18.40 -5.50
N LYS A 29 15.18 17.98 -5.87
CA LYS A 29 16.41 18.54 -5.26
C LYS A 29 16.64 20.01 -5.61
N LYS A 30 16.32 20.42 -6.83
CA LYS A 30 16.48 21.82 -7.26
C LYS A 30 15.51 22.73 -6.49
N ASP A 31 14.30 22.26 -6.25
CA ASP A 31 13.25 23.03 -5.58
C ASP A 31 13.34 22.89 -4.04
N ASP A 32 14.35 22.16 -3.52
CA ASP A 32 14.52 21.74 -2.10
C ASP A 32 13.24 21.16 -1.46
N MET A 33 12.41 20.58 -2.30
CA MET A 33 11.13 20.03 -1.90
C MET A 33 11.19 18.50 -1.77
N VAL A 34 10.59 17.98 -0.73
CA VAL A 34 10.10 16.59 -0.74
C VAL A 34 8.85 16.62 -1.63
N SER A 35 8.88 15.91 -2.75
CA SER A 35 7.77 15.97 -3.70
C SER A 35 6.56 15.22 -3.17
N PHE A 36 5.70 15.93 -2.47
CA PHE A 36 4.31 15.55 -2.23
C PHE A 36 3.36 16.21 -3.24
N GLU A 37 3.83 17.29 -3.88
CA GLU A 37 3.06 18.07 -4.84
C GLU A 37 3.81 18.16 -6.16
N ASP A 38 3.50 17.31 -7.10
CA ASP A 38 3.72 17.55 -8.51
C ASP A 38 2.34 17.68 -9.15
N ASP A 39 1.86 18.92 -9.31
CA ASP A 39 0.55 19.23 -9.88
C ASP A 39 0.35 18.68 -11.30
N PHE A 40 1.43 18.30 -11.97
CA PHE A 40 1.39 17.75 -13.33
C PHE A 40 1.34 16.23 -13.40
N ILE A 41 1.53 15.52 -12.28
CA ILE A 41 1.47 14.05 -12.25
C ILE A 41 0.70 13.61 -10.99
N LYS A 42 -0.55 14.02 -10.86
CA LYS A 42 -1.46 13.54 -9.81
C LYS A 42 -1.62 12.02 -9.82
N ASP A 43 -1.33 11.37 -10.95
CA ASP A 43 -1.57 9.95 -11.15
C ASP A 43 -0.44 9.01 -10.67
N PHE A 44 0.70 9.53 -10.19
CA PHE A 44 1.86 8.68 -9.89
C PHE A 44 2.63 9.08 -8.62
N LYS A 45 1.94 9.60 -7.62
CA LYS A 45 2.55 10.00 -6.34
C LYS A 45 3.21 8.84 -5.61
N TYR A 46 2.66 7.65 -5.73
CA TYR A 46 3.05 6.49 -4.94
C TYR A 46 3.53 5.35 -5.84
N GLY A 47 4.69 4.81 -5.51
CA GLY A 47 5.30 3.68 -6.22
C GLY A 47 5.23 2.38 -5.42
N THR A 48 4.30 2.28 -4.50
CA THR A 48 4.10 1.10 -3.65
C THR A 48 3.37 0.02 -4.44
N VAL A 49 3.85 -1.21 -4.32
CA VAL A 49 3.17 -2.42 -4.78
C VAL A 49 2.80 -3.28 -3.59
N GLY A 50 1.65 -3.94 -3.65
CA GLY A 50 1.18 -4.82 -2.60
C GLY A 50 0.52 -6.07 -3.16
N CYS A 51 0.54 -7.13 -2.38
CA CYS A 51 -0.16 -8.36 -2.68
C CYS A 51 -0.74 -8.96 -1.39
N VAL A 52 -1.97 -9.45 -1.49
CA VAL A 52 -2.62 -10.21 -0.43
C VAL A 52 -3.16 -11.50 -1.03
N ALA A 53 -2.94 -12.61 -0.37
CA ALA A 53 -3.36 -13.92 -0.85
C ALA A 53 -3.90 -14.79 0.29
N ILE A 54 -4.85 -15.65 -0.06
CA ILE A 54 -5.34 -16.74 0.79
C ILE A 54 -5.16 -18.05 0.06
N ASP A 55 -4.64 -19.07 0.74
CA ASP A 55 -4.51 -20.41 0.19
C ASP A 55 -5.76 -21.27 0.44
N LYS A 56 -5.76 -22.49 -0.11
CA LYS A 56 -6.86 -23.44 0.06
C LYS A 56 -7.04 -23.93 1.50
N MET A 57 -6.05 -23.73 2.36
CA MET A 57 -6.08 -24.09 3.77
C MET A 57 -6.53 -22.93 4.66
N GLY A 58 -6.79 -21.75 4.08
CA GLY A 58 -7.19 -20.56 4.81
C GLY A 58 -6.01 -19.73 5.35
N ASN A 59 -4.76 -20.05 4.96
CA ASN A 59 -3.62 -19.22 5.35
C ASN A 59 -3.61 -17.94 4.54
N ILE A 60 -3.51 -16.82 5.24
CA ILE A 60 -3.48 -15.48 4.65
C ILE A 60 -2.05 -14.94 4.72
N SER A 61 -1.60 -14.37 3.61
CA SER A 61 -0.32 -13.69 3.52
C SER A 61 -0.50 -12.30 2.91
N SER A 62 0.25 -11.34 3.40
CA SER A 62 0.32 -9.99 2.86
C SER A 62 1.77 -9.56 2.69
N GLY A 63 2.04 -8.85 1.61
CA GLY A 63 3.35 -8.28 1.34
C GLY A 63 3.21 -6.90 0.70
N THR A 64 4.07 -5.98 1.10
CA THR A 64 4.11 -4.61 0.57
C THR A 64 5.54 -4.21 0.29
N SER A 65 5.79 -3.54 -0.83
CA SER A 65 7.13 -3.07 -1.22
C SER A 65 7.08 -1.67 -1.81
N THR A 66 8.06 -0.83 -1.47
CA THR A 66 8.11 0.55 -1.93
C THR A 66 9.54 1.10 -1.95
N GLY A 67 9.79 2.05 -2.83
CA GLY A 67 10.96 2.93 -2.76
C GLY A 67 10.75 4.14 -1.82
N GLY A 68 9.55 4.33 -1.30
CA GLY A 68 9.15 5.50 -0.54
C GLY A 68 8.86 6.73 -1.43
N THR A 69 8.82 7.90 -0.83
CA THR A 69 8.57 9.17 -1.51
C THR A 69 9.80 9.67 -2.26
N THR A 70 9.60 10.42 -3.34
CA THR A 70 10.68 11.04 -4.10
C THR A 70 11.44 12.04 -3.22
N ASN A 71 12.78 12.01 -3.29
CA ASN A 71 13.66 12.87 -2.48
C ASN A 71 13.42 12.78 -0.96
N LYS A 72 12.97 11.63 -0.46
CA LYS A 72 12.81 11.44 0.99
C LYS A 72 14.09 11.78 1.75
N LYS A 73 13.95 12.48 2.86
CA LYS A 73 15.09 12.86 3.71
C LYS A 73 15.61 11.67 4.52
N TRP A 74 16.81 11.79 5.08
CA TRP A 74 17.43 10.75 5.91
C TRP A 74 16.55 10.40 7.10
N GLY A 75 16.48 9.12 7.39
CA GLY A 75 15.72 8.62 8.53
C GLY A 75 14.20 8.62 8.33
N ARG A 76 13.68 9.05 7.17
CA ARG A 76 12.25 8.92 6.89
C ARG A 76 11.87 7.45 6.78
N ILE A 77 10.89 7.05 7.56
CA ILE A 77 10.25 5.74 7.52
C ILE A 77 8.81 5.93 7.07
N GLY A 78 8.39 5.17 6.06
CA GLY A 78 6.98 5.09 5.64
C GLY A 78 6.25 3.96 6.36
N ASP A 79 5.00 3.74 5.98
CA ASP A 79 4.10 2.73 6.55
C ASP A 79 4.49 1.28 6.21
N VAL A 80 5.07 1.05 5.04
CA VAL A 80 5.34 -0.29 4.47
C VAL A 80 6.12 -1.22 5.43
N PRO A 81 7.21 -0.80 6.10
CA PRO A 81 7.96 -1.69 7.00
C PRO A 81 7.33 -1.84 8.39
N ILE A 82 6.21 -1.16 8.66
CA ILE A 82 5.56 -1.17 9.97
C ILE A 82 4.35 -2.09 9.92
N ILE A 83 4.44 -3.24 10.61
CA ILE A 83 3.34 -4.18 10.75
C ILE A 83 2.16 -3.48 11.43
N GLY A 84 0.99 -3.57 10.81
CA GLY A 84 -0.22 -2.89 11.27
C GLY A 84 -0.43 -1.51 10.66
N ALA A 85 0.59 -0.85 10.10
CA ALA A 85 0.43 0.39 9.36
C ALA A 85 0.24 0.14 7.86
N GLY A 86 1.27 -0.37 7.19
CA GLY A 86 1.27 -0.60 5.74
C GLY A 86 0.97 -2.04 5.33
N THR A 87 1.17 -2.99 6.24
CA THR A 87 1.04 -4.42 5.97
C THR A 87 0.53 -5.14 7.22
N TYR A 88 -0.45 -6.03 7.05
CA TYR A 88 -0.94 -6.87 8.13
C TYR A 88 -1.52 -8.17 7.58
N ALA A 89 -1.33 -9.30 8.29
CA ALA A 89 -1.99 -10.56 7.98
C ALA A 89 -2.29 -11.35 9.26
N ASN A 90 -3.50 -11.91 9.31
CA ASN A 90 -3.96 -12.79 10.36
C ASN A 90 -4.99 -13.77 9.77
N ASN A 91 -4.75 -15.09 9.91
CA ASN A 91 -5.61 -16.13 9.35
C ASN A 91 -7.03 -16.08 9.89
N ASP A 92 -7.23 -15.63 11.12
CA ASP A 92 -8.55 -15.53 11.75
C ASP A 92 -9.36 -14.32 11.27
N CYS A 93 -8.76 -13.43 10.50
CA CYS A 93 -9.38 -12.16 10.14
C CYS A 93 -9.18 -11.79 8.66
N CYS A 94 -8.02 -11.23 8.34
CA CYS A 94 -7.76 -10.65 7.02
C CYS A 94 -6.26 -10.44 6.75
N GLY A 95 -5.95 -10.22 5.48
CA GLY A 95 -4.69 -9.64 5.03
C GLY A 95 -4.91 -8.28 4.40
N ILE A 96 -4.01 -7.32 4.66
CA ILE A 96 -4.10 -5.93 4.22
C ILE A 96 -2.73 -5.48 3.70
N SER A 97 -2.74 -4.77 2.57
CA SER A 97 -1.61 -3.98 2.09
C SER A 97 -2.09 -2.59 1.70
N THR A 98 -1.31 -1.58 2.07
CA THR A 98 -1.68 -0.17 1.87
C THR A 98 -0.70 0.55 0.96
N THR A 99 -1.13 1.64 0.38
CA THR A 99 -0.33 2.58 -0.38
C THR A 99 -0.83 3.99 -0.14
N GLY A 100 0.06 4.98 -0.12
CA GLY A 100 -0.36 6.37 0.07
C GLY A 100 0.68 7.21 0.77
N TRP A 101 0.22 8.28 1.44
CA TRP A 101 1.08 9.12 2.25
C TRP A 101 1.33 8.44 3.60
N GLY A 102 2.46 7.71 3.68
CA GLY A 102 2.77 6.75 4.74
C GLY A 102 2.66 7.27 6.17
N GLU A 103 2.98 8.55 6.41
CA GLU A 103 2.89 9.18 7.73
C GLU A 103 1.46 9.17 8.29
N HIS A 104 0.45 9.34 7.43
CA HIS A 104 -0.97 9.27 7.82
C HIS A 104 -1.40 7.82 8.05
N PHE A 105 -0.86 6.87 7.31
CA PHE A 105 -1.10 5.44 7.51
C PHE A 105 -0.49 4.94 8.82
N ILE A 106 0.72 5.42 9.17
CA ILE A 106 1.35 5.12 10.46
C ILE A 106 0.52 5.68 11.62
N ARG A 107 0.15 6.97 11.56
CA ARG A 107 -0.61 7.64 12.63
C ARG A 107 -1.97 6.99 12.92
N ASN A 108 -2.61 6.44 11.90
CA ASN A 108 -3.89 5.76 12.01
C ASN A 108 -3.76 4.24 12.14
N VAL A 109 -2.55 3.67 12.09
CA VAL A 109 -2.28 2.22 12.12
C VAL A 109 -3.20 1.46 11.17
N VAL A 110 -3.31 1.93 9.93
CA VAL A 110 -4.42 1.66 9.00
C VAL A 110 -4.66 0.17 8.76
N ALA A 111 -3.60 -0.62 8.51
CA ALA A 111 -3.77 -2.04 8.23
C ALA A 111 -4.34 -2.82 9.43
N TYR A 112 -3.93 -2.47 10.66
CA TYR A 112 -4.49 -3.08 11.86
C TYR A 112 -5.84 -2.48 12.25
N ASP A 113 -6.07 -1.19 12.01
CA ASP A 113 -7.38 -0.56 12.26
C ASP A 113 -8.50 -1.26 11.46
N ILE A 114 -8.21 -1.65 10.21
CA ILE A 114 -9.13 -2.45 9.40
C ILE A 114 -9.39 -3.81 10.06
N ALA A 115 -8.34 -4.52 10.44
CA ALA A 115 -8.48 -5.81 11.12
C ALA A 115 -9.25 -5.69 12.44
N ALA A 116 -8.96 -4.66 13.24
CA ALA A 116 -9.65 -4.39 14.50
C ALA A 116 -11.14 -4.12 14.30
N GLN A 117 -11.53 -3.37 13.27
CA GLN A 117 -12.94 -3.14 12.95
C GLN A 117 -13.68 -4.43 12.55
N ILE A 118 -13.00 -5.34 11.84
CA ILE A 118 -13.56 -6.66 11.51
C ILE A 118 -13.72 -7.49 12.79
N ILE A 119 -12.66 -7.58 13.61
CA ILE A 119 -12.63 -8.46 14.81
C ILE A 119 -13.58 -7.97 15.88
N TYR A 120 -13.55 -6.69 16.20
CA TYR A 120 -14.25 -6.15 17.37
C TYR A 120 -15.61 -5.53 17.05
N ASN A 121 -15.81 -5.08 15.79
CA ASN A 121 -17.06 -4.39 15.40
C ASN A 121 -17.84 -5.16 14.33
N ASN A 122 -17.42 -6.37 13.96
CA ASN A 122 -18.07 -7.22 12.95
C ASN A 122 -18.30 -6.52 11.60
N LYS A 123 -17.45 -5.59 11.23
CA LYS A 123 -17.55 -4.90 9.94
C LYS A 123 -17.10 -5.79 8.81
N SER A 124 -17.67 -5.60 7.63
CA SER A 124 -17.11 -6.17 6.40
C SER A 124 -15.74 -5.54 6.09
N ILE A 125 -14.88 -6.28 5.40
CA ILE A 125 -13.56 -5.77 5.01
C ILE A 125 -13.68 -4.49 4.17
N LYS A 126 -14.72 -4.36 3.34
CA LYS A 126 -14.98 -3.17 2.55
C LYS A 126 -15.32 -1.96 3.43
N GLU A 127 -16.29 -2.10 4.33
CA GLU A 127 -16.66 -1.02 5.27
C GLU A 127 -15.50 -0.59 6.14
N ALA A 128 -14.73 -1.55 6.67
CA ALA A 128 -13.56 -1.27 7.48
C ALA A 128 -12.48 -0.51 6.69
N SER A 129 -12.25 -0.90 5.43
CA SER A 129 -11.30 -0.21 4.53
C SER A 129 -11.72 1.24 4.25
N ILE A 130 -13.00 1.47 3.92
CA ILE A 130 -13.55 2.82 3.68
C ILE A 130 -13.41 3.67 4.95
N ASN A 131 -13.83 3.16 6.10
CA ASN A 131 -13.75 3.90 7.37
C ASN A 131 -12.30 4.29 7.74
N SER A 132 -11.34 3.41 7.48
CA SER A 132 -9.93 3.68 7.77
C SER A 132 -9.35 4.71 6.81
N LEU A 133 -9.71 4.66 5.52
CA LEU A 133 -9.35 5.70 4.54
C LEU A 133 -9.98 7.05 4.86
N ASP A 134 -11.20 7.09 5.39
CA ASP A 134 -11.82 8.33 5.88
C ASP A 134 -11.05 8.96 7.05
N LYS A 135 -10.48 8.13 7.95
CA LYS A 135 -9.60 8.63 9.02
C LYS A 135 -8.30 9.21 8.44
N VAL A 136 -7.71 8.54 7.44
CA VAL A 136 -6.53 9.03 6.72
C VAL A 136 -6.84 10.39 6.07
N MET A 137 -7.96 10.50 5.38
CA MET A 137 -8.39 11.75 4.74
C MET A 137 -8.60 12.88 5.75
N LYS A 138 -9.23 12.61 6.90
CA LYS A 138 -9.43 13.59 7.99
C LYS A 138 -8.12 14.11 8.58
N THR A 139 -7.05 13.34 8.49
CA THR A 139 -5.71 13.77 8.91
C THR A 139 -4.91 14.46 7.81
N GLY A 140 -5.50 14.64 6.63
CA GLY A 140 -4.88 15.30 5.48
C GLY A 140 -4.14 14.36 4.54
N GLY A 141 -4.26 13.04 4.70
CA GLY A 141 -3.62 12.04 3.86
C GLY A 141 -4.52 11.49 2.76
N ASP A 142 -3.90 10.85 1.78
CA ASP A 142 -4.56 10.12 0.71
C ASP A 142 -3.85 8.80 0.41
N GLY A 143 -4.55 7.89 -0.25
CA GLY A 143 -3.99 6.60 -0.65
C GLY A 143 -5.04 5.54 -0.92
N GLY A 144 -4.66 4.29 -0.76
CA GLY A 144 -5.54 3.15 -0.98
C GLY A 144 -5.12 1.88 -0.24
N VAL A 145 -6.01 0.94 -0.25
CA VAL A 145 -5.91 -0.34 0.45
C VAL A 145 -6.35 -1.46 -0.47
N ILE A 146 -5.61 -2.54 -0.48
CA ILE A 146 -6.10 -3.84 -0.92
C ILE A 146 -6.22 -4.76 0.29
N GLY A 147 -7.30 -5.52 0.35
CA GLY A 147 -7.56 -6.43 1.45
C GLY A 147 -8.32 -7.67 1.03
N LEU A 148 -8.11 -8.74 1.80
CA LEU A 148 -8.77 -10.01 1.64
C LEU A 148 -9.12 -10.57 3.03
N ASP A 149 -10.38 -10.92 3.28
CA ASP A 149 -10.76 -11.55 4.53
C ASP A 149 -10.66 -13.09 4.48
N ASN A 150 -10.81 -13.73 5.62
CA ASN A 150 -10.75 -15.19 5.74
C ASN A 150 -11.92 -15.94 5.09
N LYS A 151 -12.91 -15.23 4.55
CA LYS A 151 -14.03 -15.78 3.77
C LYS A 151 -13.81 -15.64 2.26
N GLY A 152 -12.69 -14.99 1.86
CA GLY A 152 -12.35 -14.74 0.47
C GLY A 152 -13.02 -13.48 -0.12
N ASN A 153 -13.58 -12.60 0.72
CA ASN A 153 -14.08 -11.31 0.26
C ASN A 153 -12.92 -10.36 0.00
N ILE A 154 -12.95 -9.69 -1.15
CA ILE A 154 -11.90 -8.79 -1.63
C ILE A 154 -12.35 -7.34 -1.45
N SER A 155 -11.47 -6.48 -0.97
CA SER A 155 -11.64 -5.03 -0.92
C SER A 155 -10.47 -4.34 -1.60
N MET A 156 -10.74 -3.32 -2.42
CA MET A 156 -9.73 -2.54 -3.14
C MET A 156 -10.16 -1.08 -3.18
N GLU A 157 -10.09 -0.42 -2.02
CA GLU A 157 -10.63 0.92 -1.80
C GLU A 157 -9.51 1.98 -1.85
N PHE A 158 -9.85 3.18 -2.30
CA PHE A 158 -8.91 4.32 -2.37
C PHE A 158 -9.66 5.65 -2.38
N ASN A 159 -8.97 6.72 -1.96
CA ASN A 159 -9.46 8.10 -1.95
C ASN A 159 -8.63 9.04 -2.84
N THR A 160 -7.89 8.48 -3.77
CA THR A 160 -7.11 9.18 -4.80
C THR A 160 -7.88 9.19 -6.13
N ALA A 161 -7.35 9.84 -7.16
CA ALA A 161 -7.96 9.84 -8.51
C ALA A 161 -8.02 8.44 -9.15
N GLY A 162 -7.14 7.52 -8.73
CA GLY A 162 -7.14 6.15 -9.19
C GLY A 162 -6.10 5.31 -8.44
N MET A 163 -6.28 3.99 -8.47
CA MET A 163 -5.34 3.01 -7.95
C MET A 163 -5.26 1.83 -8.92
N TYR A 164 -4.06 1.53 -9.42
CA TYR A 164 -3.83 0.30 -10.19
C TYR A 164 -4.07 -0.90 -9.30
N ARG A 165 -5.04 -1.72 -9.65
CA ARG A 165 -5.44 -2.86 -8.85
C ARG A 165 -5.91 -4.03 -9.70
N ALA A 166 -5.62 -5.22 -9.23
CA ALA A 166 -6.10 -6.46 -9.83
C ALA A 166 -6.46 -7.47 -8.76
N SER A 167 -7.39 -8.34 -9.05
CA SER A 167 -7.74 -9.47 -8.20
C SER A 167 -8.14 -10.69 -9.02
N VAL A 168 -7.92 -11.85 -8.44
CA VAL A 168 -8.47 -13.11 -8.93
C VAL A 168 -9.33 -13.67 -7.80
N ASP A 169 -10.61 -13.94 -8.09
CA ASP A 169 -11.53 -14.52 -7.11
C ASP A 169 -11.38 -16.06 -7.03
N LYS A 170 -12.11 -16.68 -6.11
CA LYS A 170 -12.13 -18.15 -5.91
C LYS A 170 -12.59 -18.96 -7.13
N ASN A 171 -13.25 -18.33 -8.09
CA ASN A 171 -13.71 -18.95 -9.33
C ASN A 171 -12.74 -18.74 -10.49
N GLY A 172 -11.62 -18.03 -10.26
CA GLY A 172 -10.63 -17.70 -11.27
C GLY A 172 -10.98 -16.46 -12.10
N ASN A 173 -11.98 -15.68 -11.72
CA ASN A 173 -12.34 -14.45 -12.43
C ASN A 173 -11.31 -13.36 -12.15
N LEU A 174 -10.69 -12.87 -13.22
CA LEU A 174 -9.73 -11.77 -13.16
C LEU A 174 -10.45 -10.41 -13.24
N THR A 175 -10.13 -9.52 -12.33
CA THR A 175 -10.51 -8.11 -12.37
C THR A 175 -9.26 -7.24 -12.44
N VAL A 176 -9.24 -6.27 -13.35
CA VAL A 176 -8.16 -5.26 -13.47
C VAL A 176 -8.81 -3.89 -13.63
N LYS A 177 -8.48 -2.96 -12.75
CA LYS A 177 -9.07 -1.61 -12.71
C LYS A 177 -8.03 -0.56 -12.33
N ILE A 178 -8.33 0.71 -12.65
CA ILE A 178 -7.51 1.88 -12.27
C ILE A 178 -8.38 2.91 -11.57
N TYR A 179 -9.44 3.38 -12.23
CA TYR A 179 -10.33 4.43 -11.72
C TYR A 179 -11.49 3.85 -10.92
N SER A 180 -12.18 4.71 -10.14
CA SER A 180 -13.47 4.37 -9.54
C SER A 180 -14.53 4.08 -10.63
N ASP A 181 -15.48 3.23 -10.29
CA ASP A 181 -16.64 2.92 -11.13
C ASP A 181 -17.57 4.13 -11.18
#